data_1642172539895e97aa989275d923297f
#
_entry.id   1642172539895e97aa989275d923297f
#
_cell.length_a   1.000
_cell.length_b   1.000
_cell.length_c   1.000
_cell.angle_alpha   90.00
_cell.angle_beta   90.00
_cell.angle_gamma   90.00
#
_symmetry.space_group_name_H-M   'P 1'
#
loop_
_entity.id
_entity.type
_entity.pdbx_description
1 polymer ?
#
loop_
_entity_poly.entity_id
_entity_poly.type
_entity_poly.pdbx_seq_one_letter_code
_entity_poly.pdbx_strand_id
1 'polypeptide(L)'
;MARMVLRQMVAITSTISVLLAWTGSGHAISDLLGLDQNPALPVTIDTTLVAPSGKTISVAAGQDLQAALNSAQPGDVVSIDSGATFTGNFVLPKKDGDGVITVRTSTPDADLPAPGTRVTPAQADLMPKLISLNSAPTLSAAAGAQGYRLIGLDVSVAPSVSTIFNIVAFGGDQTSLADTPSNLVVDRSYIHGQPQTNAFRGVLLNSARSAVIDSYVSDIHVSGFDSQAILGYNGPGPFKIVNNHLEAAGENIMFGGADSKSPALSPADIEIRKNQLFKPLSWNPADPSFAGIAWTVKNLLELKNAQRVLVDGNSLENNWGTAVVLTPRNQDGTAPWSVVQDVTFSNNRIKNVLAGIATQGFDDGHPSQQLQRVALKNNLWQDTKGIFALMVGPINGVTIDHNTVLGTTFASIFAANAQSPGFKLTNNILAFGVIGGDSTAPGDPAIAMYFPDSEVLRNALIGVGEKAVPAMNFLAVDLADVGFIDPVTGDFRLSPLSRFHNAATDGTDIGVDFMALMQALLGVDFPTGPVIPGDPGCAAEIDSAGCLSTVPEPASLLLLGSALAGLGMAVARRSRRSRGRPESD
;
A
#
# COMPACT_ATOMS: atom_id res chain seq x y z
N MET A 1 31.38 43.37 19.93
CA MET A 1 30.58 42.46 19.05
C MET A 1 31.31 41.17 18.68
N ALA A 2 32.51 41.18 18.16
CA ALA A 2 33.22 39.93 17.75
C ALA A 2 33.43 38.89 18.89
N ARG A 3 33.70 39.29 20.12
CA ARG A 3 33.84 38.39 21.28
C ARG A 3 32.53 37.77 21.78
N MET A 4 31.39 38.39 21.50
CA MET A 4 30.06 37.87 21.88
C MET A 4 29.57 36.84 20.89
N VAL A 5 29.84 37.01 19.59
CA VAL A 5 29.52 36.05 18.53
C VAL A 5 30.37 34.78 18.66
N LEU A 6 31.64 34.89 19.03
CA LEU A 6 32.51 33.73 19.23
C LEU A 6 32.10 32.89 20.47
N ARG A 7 31.59 33.53 21.54
CA ARG A 7 31.04 32.81 22.71
C ARG A 7 29.70 32.10 22.40
N GLN A 8 28.88 32.66 21.53
CA GLN A 8 27.64 31.97 21.10
C GLN A 8 27.92 30.79 20.18
N MET A 9 28.89 30.87 19.27
CA MET A 9 29.31 29.72 18.44
C MET A 9 29.93 28.59 19.24
N VAL A 10 30.74 28.88 20.28
CA VAL A 10 31.32 27.86 21.15
C VAL A 10 30.24 27.22 22.07
N ALA A 11 29.21 27.97 22.46
CA ALA A 11 28.09 27.41 23.22
C ALA A 11 27.21 26.50 22.38
N ILE A 12 27.01 26.82 21.10
CA ILE A 12 26.25 25.97 20.16
C ILE A 12 26.99 24.67 19.83
N THR A 13 28.33 24.74 19.62
CA THR A 13 29.15 23.54 19.36
C THR A 13 29.24 22.63 20.59
N SER A 14 29.32 23.16 21.80
CA SER A 14 29.32 22.33 23.03
C SER A 14 27.96 21.71 23.34
N THR A 15 26.84 22.38 23.01
CA THR A 15 25.50 21.82 23.18
C THR A 15 25.22 20.68 22.16
N ILE A 16 25.69 20.83 20.93
CA ILE A 16 25.61 19.77 19.92
C ILE A 16 26.46 18.55 20.30
N SER A 17 27.65 18.73 20.85
CA SER A 17 28.51 17.63 21.29
C SER A 17 27.95 16.88 22.53
N VAL A 18 27.20 17.52 23.39
CA VAL A 18 26.54 16.86 24.54
C VAL A 18 25.26 16.13 24.12
N LEU A 19 24.51 16.62 23.10
CA LEU A 19 23.40 15.87 22.52
C LEU A 19 23.88 14.63 21.76
N LEU A 20 25.01 14.66 21.06
CA LEU A 20 25.60 13.52 20.37
C LEU A 20 25.99 12.36 21.29
N ALA A 21 26.27 12.63 22.57
CA ALA A 21 26.62 11.59 23.55
C ALA A 21 25.41 10.91 24.20
N TRP A 22 24.19 11.48 24.03
CA TRP A 22 22.97 10.98 24.67
C TRP A 22 21.97 10.31 23.70
N THR A 23 22.10 10.52 22.40
CA THR A 23 21.23 9.90 21.39
C THR A 23 22.01 8.86 20.62
N GLY A 24 21.81 7.61 20.95
CA GLY A 24 22.50 6.45 20.34
C GLY A 24 22.15 6.16 18.86
N SER A 25 21.72 7.15 18.09
CA SER A 25 21.56 7.02 16.65
C SER A 25 21.77 8.37 15.94
N GLY A 26 22.67 8.41 14.96
CA GLY A 26 22.93 9.58 14.12
C GLY A 26 21.70 10.08 13.35
N HIS A 27 20.66 9.25 13.19
CA HIS A 27 19.39 9.60 12.54
C HIS A 27 18.59 10.69 13.26
N ALA A 28 18.57 10.69 14.59
CA ALA A 28 17.78 11.66 15.35
C ALA A 28 18.29 13.11 15.22
N ILE A 29 19.54 13.32 14.85
CA ILE A 29 20.14 14.66 14.68
C ILE A 29 19.99 15.14 13.25
N SER A 30 20.09 14.24 12.26
CA SER A 30 19.82 14.59 10.87
C SER A 30 18.35 14.96 10.66
N ASP A 31 17.43 14.27 11.33
CA ASP A 31 15.99 14.59 11.35
C ASP A 31 15.73 15.98 11.99
N LEU A 32 16.39 16.26 13.12
CA LEU A 32 16.24 17.55 13.80
C LEU A 32 16.77 18.75 12.99
N LEU A 33 17.76 18.49 12.10
CA LEU A 33 18.36 19.50 11.23
C LEU A 33 17.75 19.50 9.81
N GLY A 34 16.80 18.60 9.52
CA GLY A 34 16.21 18.44 8.18
C GLY A 34 17.21 17.96 7.11
N LEU A 35 18.31 17.30 7.55
CA LEU A 35 19.41 16.91 6.67
C LEU A 35 19.22 15.53 6.03
N ASP A 36 18.42 14.64 6.65
CA ASP A 36 18.13 13.33 6.09
C ASP A 36 16.79 13.36 5.31
N GLN A 37 16.89 13.23 4.00
CA GLN A 37 15.74 13.15 3.09
C GLN A 37 15.33 11.70 2.80
N ASN A 38 16.03 10.71 3.35
CA ASN A 38 15.68 9.31 3.17
C ASN A 38 14.60 8.89 4.16
N PRO A 39 13.61 8.10 3.71
CA PRO A 39 12.61 7.54 4.60
C PRO A 39 13.22 6.60 5.65
N ALA A 40 12.80 6.73 6.91
CA ALA A 40 13.09 5.73 7.93
C ALA A 40 12.27 4.46 7.68
N LEU A 41 12.91 3.31 7.82
CA LEU A 41 12.23 2.02 7.67
C LEU A 41 11.41 1.66 8.92
N PRO A 42 10.34 0.84 8.77
CA PRO A 42 9.54 0.40 9.90
C PRO A 42 10.29 -0.55 10.83
N VAL A 43 9.92 -0.53 12.09
CA VAL A 43 10.19 -1.64 13.01
C VAL A 43 9.28 -2.82 12.61
N THR A 44 9.87 -3.97 12.37
CA THR A 44 9.13 -5.18 11.97
C THR A 44 8.78 -6.06 13.18
N ILE A 45 7.75 -6.90 13.03
CA ILE A 45 7.37 -7.89 14.05
C ILE A 45 7.72 -9.30 13.57
N ASP A 46 8.26 -10.10 14.48
CA ASP A 46 8.43 -11.52 14.25
C ASP A 46 7.07 -12.23 14.35
N THR A 47 6.72 -12.95 13.30
CA THR A 47 5.50 -13.76 13.21
C THR A 47 5.82 -15.26 13.12
N THR A 48 7.00 -15.68 13.53
CA THR A 48 7.33 -17.11 13.64
C THR A 48 6.35 -17.83 14.54
N LEU A 49 5.85 -18.97 14.09
CA LEU A 49 4.91 -19.78 14.87
C LEU A 49 5.60 -20.35 16.09
N VAL A 50 5.14 -19.95 17.27
CA VAL A 50 5.61 -20.50 18.53
C VAL A 50 4.83 -21.79 18.83
N ALA A 51 5.54 -22.85 19.22
CA ALA A 51 4.90 -24.12 19.61
C ALA A 51 3.99 -23.91 20.84
N PRO A 52 2.74 -24.42 20.80
CA PRO A 52 1.85 -24.33 21.95
C PRO A 52 2.45 -25.02 23.19
N SER A 53 2.24 -24.43 24.37
CA SER A 53 2.73 -24.94 25.65
C SER A 53 1.63 -25.44 26.58
N GLY A 54 0.37 -25.15 26.23
CA GLY A 54 -0.82 -25.49 27.00
C GLY A 54 -1.59 -26.70 26.46
N LYS A 55 -2.86 -26.79 26.82
CA LYS A 55 -3.77 -27.85 26.39
C LYS A 55 -4.44 -27.55 25.07
N THR A 56 -4.96 -28.60 24.42
CA THR A 56 -5.85 -28.45 23.26
C THR A 56 -7.31 -28.55 23.73
N ILE A 57 -8.11 -27.56 23.33
CA ILE A 57 -9.56 -27.51 23.52
C ILE A 57 -10.18 -27.78 22.15
N SER A 58 -10.74 -28.97 21.96
CA SER A 58 -11.40 -29.35 20.71
C SER A 58 -12.84 -28.81 20.68
N VAL A 59 -13.24 -28.26 19.56
CA VAL A 59 -14.57 -27.69 19.32
C VAL A 59 -15.19 -28.37 18.10
N ALA A 60 -16.03 -29.37 18.38
CA ALA A 60 -16.72 -30.11 17.33
C ALA A 60 -17.92 -29.33 16.78
N ALA A 61 -18.42 -29.76 15.62
CA ALA A 61 -19.63 -29.19 15.01
C ALA A 61 -20.78 -29.15 16.03
N GLY A 62 -21.46 -27.98 16.13
CA GLY A 62 -22.56 -27.74 17.07
C GLY A 62 -22.16 -27.44 18.51
N GLN A 63 -20.88 -27.48 18.86
CA GLN A 63 -20.40 -27.03 20.18
C GLN A 63 -20.26 -25.49 20.24
N ASP A 64 -20.21 -24.97 21.46
CA ASP A 64 -20.09 -23.53 21.71
C ASP A 64 -18.64 -23.07 21.56
N LEU A 65 -18.31 -22.46 20.41
CA LEU A 65 -16.99 -21.92 20.14
C LEU A 65 -16.67 -20.73 21.09
N GLN A 66 -17.65 -19.89 21.44
CA GLN A 66 -17.39 -18.77 22.36
C GLN A 66 -17.03 -19.27 23.77
N ALA A 67 -17.67 -20.32 24.25
CA ALA A 67 -17.30 -20.92 25.52
C ALA A 67 -15.85 -21.50 25.50
N ALA A 68 -15.43 -22.10 24.39
CA ALA A 68 -14.05 -22.53 24.19
C ALA A 68 -13.05 -21.38 24.24
N LEU A 69 -13.32 -20.29 23.51
CA LEU A 69 -12.50 -19.06 23.53
C LEU A 69 -12.43 -18.46 24.95
N ASN A 70 -13.56 -18.46 25.67
CA ASN A 70 -13.62 -17.95 27.04
C ASN A 70 -12.81 -18.79 28.03
N SER A 71 -12.72 -20.11 27.81
CA SER A 71 -12.00 -21.04 28.71
C SER A 71 -10.49 -21.11 28.41
N ALA A 72 -10.06 -20.82 27.18
CA ALA A 72 -8.66 -20.91 26.77
C ALA A 72 -7.77 -19.94 27.56
N GLN A 73 -6.54 -20.37 27.85
CA GLN A 73 -5.51 -19.59 28.52
C GLN A 73 -4.29 -19.39 27.59
N PRO A 74 -3.42 -18.39 27.83
CA PRO A 74 -2.18 -18.25 27.07
C PRO A 74 -1.39 -19.54 26.97
N GLY A 75 -1.01 -19.93 25.77
CA GLY A 75 -0.35 -21.21 25.46
C GLY A 75 -1.30 -22.32 24.98
N ASP A 76 -2.61 -22.20 25.19
CA ASP A 76 -3.59 -23.20 24.75
C ASP A 76 -3.86 -23.15 23.22
N VAL A 77 -4.38 -24.25 22.71
CA VAL A 77 -4.91 -24.38 21.33
C VAL A 77 -6.42 -24.58 21.40
N VAL A 78 -7.17 -23.75 20.68
CA VAL A 78 -8.59 -23.98 20.37
C VAL A 78 -8.63 -24.60 18.98
N SER A 79 -8.85 -25.91 18.91
CA SER A 79 -8.90 -26.69 17.67
C SER A 79 -10.34 -26.87 17.23
N ILE A 80 -10.70 -26.28 16.09
CA ILE A 80 -12.08 -26.22 15.58
C ILE A 80 -12.22 -27.21 14.42
N ASP A 81 -13.26 -28.04 14.43
CA ASP A 81 -13.51 -29.03 13.39
C ASP A 81 -13.49 -28.40 11.99
N SER A 82 -12.66 -28.94 11.11
CA SER A 82 -12.55 -28.50 9.72
C SER A 82 -13.86 -28.73 8.97
N GLY A 83 -14.22 -27.80 8.08
CA GLY A 83 -15.47 -27.83 7.31
C GLY A 83 -16.74 -27.58 8.12
N ALA A 84 -16.69 -27.58 9.46
CA ALA A 84 -17.84 -27.29 10.30
C ALA A 84 -18.23 -25.80 10.26
N THR A 85 -19.53 -25.51 10.38
CA THR A 85 -20.05 -24.14 10.40
C THR A 85 -20.42 -23.72 11.80
N PHE A 86 -19.94 -22.54 12.21
CA PHE A 86 -20.23 -21.88 13.47
C PHE A 86 -20.86 -20.51 13.17
N THR A 87 -22.10 -20.32 13.58
CA THR A 87 -22.83 -19.07 13.34
C THR A 87 -22.83 -18.20 14.60
N GLY A 88 -22.48 -16.93 14.46
CA GLY A 88 -22.45 -15.99 15.58
C GLY A 88 -21.47 -14.85 15.37
N ASN A 89 -21.32 -14.06 16.43
CA ASN A 89 -20.34 -12.98 16.53
C ASN A 89 -19.35 -13.38 17.64
N PHE A 90 -18.15 -13.82 17.25
CA PHE A 90 -17.16 -14.36 18.16
C PHE A 90 -16.22 -13.27 18.66
N VAL A 91 -15.90 -13.32 19.95
CA VAL A 91 -15.02 -12.33 20.60
C VAL A 91 -13.80 -13.04 21.18
N LEU A 92 -12.62 -12.58 20.83
CA LEU A 92 -11.35 -12.95 21.47
C LEU A 92 -11.26 -12.21 22.80
N PRO A 93 -11.43 -12.85 23.95
CA PRO A 93 -11.45 -12.18 25.23
C PRO A 93 -10.06 -11.70 25.67
N LYS A 94 -10.01 -10.66 26.52
CA LYS A 94 -8.79 -10.30 27.22
C LYS A 94 -8.38 -11.42 28.17
N LYS A 95 -7.10 -11.77 28.14
CA LYS A 95 -6.49 -12.77 29.02
C LYS A 95 -5.30 -12.17 29.76
N ASP A 96 -5.10 -12.62 30.98
CA ASP A 96 -3.92 -12.26 31.76
C ASP A 96 -2.80 -13.27 31.50
N GLY A 97 -1.54 -12.81 31.58
CA GLY A 97 -0.35 -13.61 31.37
C GLY A 97 0.24 -13.52 29.96
N ASP A 98 1.43 -14.06 29.83
CA ASP A 98 2.20 -14.10 28.58
C ASP A 98 1.91 -15.41 27.82
N GLY A 99 2.04 -15.35 26.50
CA GLY A 99 1.85 -16.49 25.60
C GLY A 99 0.80 -16.23 24.54
N VAL A 100 0.66 -17.19 23.62
CA VAL A 100 -0.24 -17.08 22.46
C VAL A 100 -1.31 -18.17 22.55
N ILE A 101 -2.57 -17.78 22.45
CA ILE A 101 -3.68 -18.71 22.23
C ILE A 101 -3.78 -18.94 20.72
N THR A 102 -3.59 -20.18 20.29
CA THR A 102 -3.73 -20.55 18.88
C THR A 102 -5.16 -21.01 18.63
N VAL A 103 -5.90 -20.27 17.82
CA VAL A 103 -7.25 -20.65 17.36
C VAL A 103 -7.11 -21.16 15.92
N ARG A 104 -7.40 -22.43 15.68
CA ARG A 104 -7.08 -23.02 14.39
C ARG A 104 -8.06 -24.09 13.92
N THR A 105 -8.03 -24.36 12.62
CA THR A 105 -8.65 -25.57 12.06
C THR A 105 -8.06 -26.83 12.68
N SER A 106 -8.88 -27.89 12.79
CA SER A 106 -8.41 -29.24 13.15
C SER A 106 -7.65 -29.94 12.03
N THR A 107 -7.65 -29.39 10.83
CA THR A 107 -6.85 -29.91 9.70
C THR A 107 -5.38 -30.02 10.10
N PRO A 108 -4.73 -31.16 9.88
CA PRO A 108 -3.31 -31.34 10.13
C PRO A 108 -2.45 -30.34 9.36
N ASP A 109 -1.31 -29.94 9.93
CA ASP A 109 -0.39 -29.00 9.28
C ASP A 109 0.14 -29.52 7.93
N ALA A 110 0.21 -30.86 7.75
CA ALA A 110 0.65 -31.46 6.49
C ALA A 110 -0.36 -31.27 5.33
N ASP A 111 -1.63 -31.01 5.65
CA ASP A 111 -2.71 -30.84 4.69
C ASP A 111 -3.04 -29.36 4.42
N LEU A 112 -2.51 -28.46 5.25
CA LEU A 112 -2.58 -27.02 5.02
C LEU A 112 -1.39 -26.55 4.18
N PRO A 113 -1.53 -25.46 3.40
CA PRO A 113 -0.38 -24.80 2.79
C PRO A 113 0.68 -24.50 3.86
N ALA A 114 1.95 -24.73 3.53
CA ALA A 114 3.05 -24.48 4.46
C ALA A 114 3.10 -22.97 4.85
N PRO A 115 3.59 -22.61 6.03
CA PRO A 115 3.86 -21.21 6.38
C PRO A 115 4.70 -20.53 5.30
N GLY A 116 4.32 -19.31 4.91
CA GLY A 116 4.89 -18.59 3.76
C GLY A 116 4.22 -18.93 2.42
N THR A 117 3.23 -19.80 2.40
CA THR A 117 2.40 -20.08 1.22
C THR A 117 0.99 -19.56 1.44
N ARG A 118 0.55 -18.67 0.56
CA ARG A 118 -0.80 -18.08 0.60
C ARG A 118 -1.86 -19.14 0.36
N VAL A 119 -2.92 -19.12 1.18
CA VAL A 119 -4.14 -19.89 0.92
C VAL A 119 -4.96 -19.25 -0.21
N THR A 120 -5.85 -20.05 -0.78
CA THR A 120 -6.84 -19.62 -1.78
C THR A 120 -8.22 -20.13 -1.37
N PRO A 121 -9.31 -19.68 -1.97
CA PRO A 121 -10.64 -20.23 -1.72
C PRO A 121 -10.76 -21.76 -1.91
N ALA A 122 -9.84 -22.37 -2.67
CA ALA A 122 -9.81 -23.83 -2.86
C ALA A 122 -9.52 -24.63 -1.57
N GLN A 123 -8.93 -24.00 -0.55
CA GLN A 123 -8.68 -24.62 0.74
C GLN A 123 -9.82 -24.38 1.77
N ALA A 124 -10.94 -23.73 1.39
CA ALA A 124 -12.03 -23.39 2.30
C ALA A 124 -12.65 -24.61 3.01
N ASP A 125 -12.64 -25.79 2.34
CA ASP A 125 -13.14 -27.03 2.96
C ASP A 125 -12.24 -27.61 4.06
N LEU A 126 -10.98 -27.14 4.14
CA LEU A 126 -10.03 -27.46 5.20
C LEU A 126 -10.18 -26.56 6.43
N MET A 127 -11.08 -25.58 6.37
CA MET A 127 -11.25 -24.53 7.38
C MET A 127 -12.64 -24.62 8.03
N PRO A 128 -12.75 -24.37 9.34
CA PRO A 128 -14.04 -24.09 9.98
C PRO A 128 -14.60 -22.78 9.44
N LYS A 129 -15.91 -22.75 9.19
CA LYS A 129 -16.63 -21.59 8.67
C LYS A 129 -17.27 -20.81 9.83
N LEU A 130 -16.76 -19.61 10.08
CA LEU A 130 -17.31 -18.67 11.06
C LEU A 130 -18.18 -17.65 10.32
N ILE A 131 -19.49 -17.59 10.62
CA ILE A 131 -20.44 -16.83 9.83
C ILE A 131 -21.29 -15.95 10.73
N SER A 132 -21.23 -14.61 10.51
CA SER A 132 -22.17 -13.67 11.15
C SER A 132 -23.54 -13.73 10.47
N LEU A 133 -24.61 -13.69 11.26
CA LEU A 133 -25.99 -13.60 10.80
C LEU A 133 -26.55 -12.16 10.85
N ASN A 134 -25.71 -11.17 11.13
CA ASN A 134 -26.05 -9.76 11.26
C ASN A 134 -24.92 -8.84 10.82
N SER A 135 -25.06 -7.52 11.00
CA SER A 135 -24.08 -6.51 10.59
C SER A 135 -22.90 -6.32 11.54
N ALA A 136 -22.88 -7.00 12.70
CA ALA A 136 -21.75 -6.96 13.64
C ALA A 136 -20.60 -7.84 13.15
N PRO A 137 -19.35 -7.56 13.57
CA PRO A 137 -18.20 -8.36 13.17
C PRO A 137 -18.36 -9.85 13.46
N THR A 138 -17.97 -10.69 12.50
CA THR A 138 -17.98 -12.15 12.69
C THR A 138 -16.97 -12.56 13.75
N LEU A 139 -15.79 -11.93 13.73
CA LEU A 139 -14.74 -12.12 14.73
C LEU A 139 -14.20 -10.77 15.19
N SER A 140 -14.09 -10.58 16.49
CA SER A 140 -13.55 -9.34 17.06
C SER A 140 -12.62 -9.60 18.23
N ALA A 141 -11.75 -8.64 18.56
CA ALA A 141 -10.95 -8.65 19.77
C ALA A 141 -11.57 -7.70 20.81
N ALA A 142 -11.72 -8.17 22.05
CA ALA A 142 -12.13 -7.32 23.15
C ALA A 142 -11.09 -6.23 23.45
N ALA A 143 -11.49 -5.17 24.14
CA ALA A 143 -10.58 -4.11 24.57
C ALA A 143 -9.41 -4.71 25.39
N GLY A 144 -8.17 -4.38 25.00
CA GLY A 144 -6.95 -4.90 25.61
C GLY A 144 -6.73 -6.41 25.47
N ALA A 145 -7.45 -7.10 24.57
CA ALA A 145 -7.17 -8.51 24.26
C ALA A 145 -5.78 -8.64 23.62
N GLN A 146 -5.05 -9.71 23.98
CA GLN A 146 -3.69 -9.88 23.49
C GLN A 146 -3.32 -11.34 23.24
N GLY A 147 -2.35 -11.56 22.35
CA GLY A 147 -1.72 -12.86 22.18
C GLY A 147 -2.62 -13.89 21.50
N TYR A 148 -3.18 -13.59 20.33
CA TYR A 148 -3.94 -14.58 19.55
C TYR A 148 -3.33 -14.81 18.17
N ARG A 149 -3.27 -16.08 17.76
CA ARG A 149 -2.96 -16.48 16.39
C ARG A 149 -4.10 -17.29 15.80
N LEU A 150 -4.66 -16.82 14.69
CA LEU A 150 -5.79 -17.40 13.97
C LEU A 150 -5.24 -18.12 12.76
N ILE A 151 -5.39 -19.46 12.67
CA ILE A 151 -4.79 -20.26 11.59
C ILE A 151 -5.84 -21.06 10.86
N GLY A 152 -5.95 -20.84 9.53
CA GLY A 152 -6.80 -21.65 8.66
C GLY A 152 -8.28 -21.53 9.02
N LEU A 153 -8.78 -20.30 9.13
CA LEU A 153 -10.19 -20.01 9.39
C LEU A 153 -10.83 -19.43 8.12
N ASP A 154 -12.05 -19.87 7.82
CA ASP A 154 -12.95 -19.24 6.84
C ASP A 154 -13.90 -18.32 7.61
N VAL A 155 -13.75 -17.00 7.44
CA VAL A 155 -14.50 -16.00 8.20
C VAL A 155 -15.31 -15.13 7.24
N SER A 156 -16.63 -15.18 7.37
CA SER A 156 -17.51 -14.54 6.41
C SER A 156 -18.83 -14.05 7.06
N VAL A 157 -19.75 -13.61 6.23
CA VAL A 157 -21.10 -13.17 6.60
C VAL A 157 -22.13 -13.98 5.84
N ALA A 158 -23.29 -14.21 6.43
CA ALA A 158 -24.37 -14.93 5.73
C ALA A 158 -24.89 -14.14 4.52
N PRO A 159 -25.24 -14.81 3.40
CA PRO A 159 -25.79 -14.16 2.20
C PRO A 159 -27.06 -13.34 2.43
N SER A 160 -27.80 -13.61 3.52
CA SER A 160 -28.99 -12.87 3.91
C SER A 160 -28.69 -11.51 4.57
N VAL A 161 -27.43 -11.25 4.93
CA VAL A 161 -27.01 -9.97 5.53
C VAL A 161 -26.65 -9.00 4.41
N SER A 162 -27.45 -7.96 4.24
CA SER A 162 -27.25 -6.97 3.17
C SER A 162 -26.00 -6.11 3.37
N THR A 163 -25.54 -5.94 4.60
CA THR A 163 -24.39 -5.09 4.93
C THR A 163 -23.67 -5.58 6.19
N ILE A 164 -22.36 -5.72 6.11
CA ILE A 164 -21.47 -5.92 7.25
C ILE A 164 -20.41 -4.81 7.29
N PHE A 165 -20.15 -4.25 8.49
CA PHE A 165 -19.18 -3.16 8.63
C PHE A 165 -17.74 -3.66 8.73
N ASN A 166 -17.51 -4.74 9.46
CA ASN A 166 -16.21 -5.40 9.53
C ASN A 166 -16.43 -6.91 9.59
N ILE A 167 -15.69 -7.68 8.83
CA ILE A 167 -15.71 -9.15 8.98
C ILE A 167 -14.87 -9.55 10.17
N VAL A 168 -13.62 -9.05 10.24
CA VAL A 168 -12.73 -9.17 11.39
C VAL A 168 -12.42 -7.78 11.95
N ALA A 169 -12.53 -7.58 13.27
CA ALA A 169 -12.27 -6.31 13.93
C ALA A 169 -11.25 -6.48 15.08
N PHE A 170 -10.04 -6.00 14.88
CA PHE A 170 -9.01 -5.92 15.92
C PHE A 170 -8.96 -4.49 16.46
N GLY A 171 -9.83 -4.19 17.42
CA GLY A 171 -10.01 -2.88 17.99
C GLY A 171 -11.09 -2.03 17.30
N GLY A 172 -11.19 -0.79 17.70
CA GLY A 172 -12.20 0.18 17.25
C GLY A 172 -11.81 1.60 17.64
N ASP A 173 -12.65 2.26 18.40
CA ASP A 173 -12.49 3.66 18.85
C ASP A 173 -11.86 3.77 20.25
N GLN A 174 -10.96 2.87 20.61
CA GLN A 174 -10.22 2.94 21.87
C GLN A 174 -9.47 4.28 22.01
N THR A 175 -9.39 4.77 23.25
CA THR A 175 -8.76 6.07 23.55
C THR A 175 -7.42 5.92 24.27
N SER A 176 -7.04 4.70 24.65
CA SER A 176 -5.79 4.43 25.38
C SER A 176 -5.05 3.22 24.81
N LEU A 177 -3.74 3.19 25.04
CA LEU A 177 -2.90 2.03 24.72
C LEU A 177 -3.29 0.79 25.53
N ALA A 178 -3.80 0.97 26.75
CA ALA A 178 -4.21 -0.15 27.63
C ALA A 178 -5.46 -0.89 27.11
N ASP A 179 -6.31 -0.18 26.36
CA ASP A 179 -7.50 -0.76 25.75
C ASP A 179 -7.25 -1.24 24.31
N THR A 180 -6.06 -0.98 23.78
CA THR A 180 -5.69 -1.36 22.42
C THR A 180 -5.39 -2.87 22.38
N PRO A 181 -6.11 -3.64 21.55
CA PRO A 181 -5.77 -5.05 21.34
C PRO A 181 -4.36 -5.20 20.75
N SER A 182 -3.64 -6.29 21.08
CA SER A 182 -2.25 -6.41 20.65
C SER A 182 -1.80 -7.85 20.41
N ASN A 183 -0.70 -8.01 19.66
CA ASN A 183 -0.12 -9.32 19.31
C ASN A 183 -1.16 -10.26 18.68
N LEU A 184 -1.86 -9.78 17.64
CA LEU A 184 -2.90 -10.51 16.93
C LEU A 184 -2.41 -10.88 15.54
N VAL A 185 -2.47 -12.16 15.20
CA VAL A 185 -2.00 -12.65 13.89
C VAL A 185 -3.11 -13.43 13.20
N VAL A 186 -3.48 -13.00 11.99
CA VAL A 186 -4.25 -13.80 11.02
C VAL A 186 -3.27 -14.49 10.10
N ASP A 187 -3.35 -15.80 10.02
CA ASP A 187 -2.40 -16.66 9.32
C ASP A 187 -3.14 -17.68 8.45
N ARG A 188 -2.84 -17.73 7.16
CA ARG A 188 -3.41 -18.70 6.21
C ARG A 188 -4.92 -18.87 6.37
N SER A 189 -5.65 -17.74 6.40
CA SER A 189 -7.10 -17.71 6.58
C SER A 189 -7.80 -17.09 5.38
N TYR A 190 -9.04 -17.50 5.14
CA TYR A 190 -9.89 -16.96 4.10
C TYR A 190 -10.94 -16.04 4.74
N ILE A 191 -10.88 -14.76 4.42
CA ILE A 191 -11.80 -13.72 4.95
C ILE A 191 -12.55 -13.13 3.76
N HIS A 192 -13.88 -13.24 3.75
CA HIS A 192 -14.61 -12.80 2.58
C HIS A 192 -16.01 -12.26 2.85
N GLY A 193 -16.41 -11.30 2.00
CA GLY A 193 -17.78 -10.85 1.89
C GLY A 193 -18.66 -11.84 1.14
N GLN A 194 -19.70 -11.30 0.50
CA GLN A 194 -20.58 -12.04 -0.39
C GLN A 194 -20.68 -11.29 -1.73
N PRO A 195 -20.73 -11.96 -2.88
CA PRO A 195 -20.64 -11.33 -4.20
C PRO A 195 -21.67 -10.23 -4.51
N GLN A 196 -22.78 -10.16 -3.76
CA GLN A 196 -23.88 -9.24 -4.04
C GLN A 196 -24.29 -8.37 -2.86
N THR A 197 -23.57 -8.41 -1.73
CA THR A 197 -23.89 -7.65 -0.53
C THR A 197 -22.76 -6.72 -0.14
N ASN A 198 -23.05 -5.72 0.68
CA ASN A 198 -22.05 -4.75 1.10
C ASN A 198 -21.16 -5.30 2.23
N ALA A 199 -19.86 -5.31 2.02
CA ALA A 199 -18.84 -5.54 3.04
C ALA A 199 -17.88 -4.34 3.07
N PHE A 200 -17.90 -3.58 4.17
CA PHE A 200 -17.08 -2.38 4.26
C PHE A 200 -15.61 -2.73 4.49
N ARG A 201 -15.30 -3.70 5.39
CA ARG A 201 -13.93 -4.04 5.74
C ARG A 201 -13.74 -5.53 5.93
N GLY A 202 -12.68 -6.07 5.31
CA GLY A 202 -12.24 -7.43 5.57
C GLY A 202 -11.64 -7.51 6.97
N VAL A 203 -10.55 -6.76 7.22
CA VAL A 203 -9.86 -6.70 8.51
C VAL A 203 -9.66 -5.26 8.95
N LEU A 204 -10.21 -4.89 10.11
CA LEU A 204 -9.90 -3.65 10.80
C LEU A 204 -8.72 -3.87 11.76
N LEU A 205 -7.58 -3.21 11.50
CA LEU A 205 -6.34 -3.29 12.29
C LEU A 205 -6.16 -2.06 13.21
N ASN A 206 -7.14 -1.77 14.06
CA ASN A 206 -7.01 -0.75 15.10
C ASN A 206 -6.36 -1.35 16.36
N SER A 207 -5.13 -1.85 16.22
CA SER A 207 -4.44 -2.67 17.21
C SER A 207 -2.96 -2.35 17.26
N ALA A 208 -2.22 -3.02 18.14
CA ALA A 208 -0.78 -2.94 18.24
C ALA A 208 -0.14 -4.30 17.91
N ARG A 209 1.04 -4.29 17.27
CA ARG A 209 1.84 -5.51 16.99
C ARG A 209 1.01 -6.60 16.33
N SER A 210 0.30 -6.27 15.24
CA SER A 210 -0.63 -7.18 14.59
C SER A 210 -0.24 -7.50 13.15
N ALA A 211 -0.62 -8.68 12.68
CA ALA A 211 -0.26 -9.17 11.36
C ALA A 211 -1.42 -9.85 10.64
N VAL A 212 -1.42 -9.73 9.30
CA VAL A 212 -2.19 -10.55 8.37
C VAL A 212 -1.19 -11.15 7.40
N ILE A 213 -1.04 -12.47 7.42
CA ILE A 213 -0.03 -13.18 6.62
C ILE A 213 -0.62 -14.38 5.90
N ASP A 214 -0.10 -14.67 4.71
CA ASP A 214 -0.40 -15.87 3.93
C ASP A 214 -1.91 -16.10 3.67
N SER A 215 -2.72 -15.04 3.73
CA SER A 215 -4.18 -15.10 3.78
C SER A 215 -4.82 -14.60 2.47
N TYR A 216 -6.09 -14.90 2.30
CA TYR A 216 -6.91 -14.47 1.17
C TYR A 216 -8.08 -13.63 1.67
N VAL A 217 -8.20 -12.40 1.20
CA VAL A 217 -9.30 -11.48 1.55
C VAL A 217 -10.00 -11.06 0.26
N SER A 218 -11.30 -11.36 0.11
CA SER A 218 -12.04 -11.06 -1.12
C SER A 218 -13.49 -10.64 -0.90
N ASP A 219 -14.13 -10.20 -1.97
CA ASP A 219 -15.51 -9.72 -1.98
C ASP A 219 -15.74 -8.57 -0.98
N ILE A 220 -14.77 -7.68 -0.86
CA ILE A 220 -14.88 -6.49 0.00
C ILE A 220 -15.28 -5.30 -0.86
N HIS A 221 -16.56 -5.00 -0.88
CA HIS A 221 -17.13 -3.96 -1.76
C HIS A 221 -18.40 -3.35 -1.20
N VAL A 222 -18.62 -2.07 -1.53
CA VAL A 222 -19.80 -1.29 -1.16
C VAL A 222 -20.20 -0.38 -2.31
N SER A 223 -21.48 -0.19 -2.52
CA SER A 223 -21.99 0.82 -3.44
C SER A 223 -22.23 2.14 -2.72
N GLY A 224 -21.64 3.23 -3.23
CA GLY A 224 -21.81 4.58 -2.70
C GLY A 224 -20.87 4.98 -1.55
N PHE A 225 -20.06 4.05 -1.02
CA PHE A 225 -19.10 4.29 0.06
C PHE A 225 -17.78 3.54 -0.18
N ASP A 226 -16.76 3.90 0.62
CA ASP A 226 -15.46 3.24 0.60
C ASP A 226 -15.50 1.86 1.27
N SER A 227 -14.68 0.95 0.76
CA SER A 227 -14.50 -0.39 1.32
C SER A 227 -13.03 -0.78 1.29
N GLN A 228 -12.53 -1.50 2.31
CA GLN A 228 -11.12 -1.85 2.43
C GLN A 228 -10.94 -3.34 2.77
N ALA A 229 -10.02 -4.03 2.05
CA ALA A 229 -9.63 -5.37 2.48
C ALA A 229 -8.93 -5.30 3.85
N ILE A 230 -8.04 -4.32 4.03
CA ILE A 230 -7.38 -4.02 5.32
C ILE A 230 -7.44 -2.51 5.58
N LEU A 231 -7.93 -2.14 6.77
CA LEU A 231 -7.96 -0.75 7.24
C LEU A 231 -7.34 -0.64 8.63
N GLY A 232 -6.48 0.39 8.85
CA GLY A 232 -6.02 0.80 10.18
C GLY A 232 -6.03 2.32 10.32
N TYR A 233 -6.60 2.87 11.39
CA TYR A 233 -6.60 4.32 11.64
C TYR A 233 -6.36 4.70 13.09
N ASN A 234 -6.61 3.78 14.05
CA ASN A 234 -6.57 4.05 15.49
C ASN A 234 -5.84 2.94 16.25
N GLY A 235 -4.61 2.68 15.86
CA GLY A 235 -3.74 1.67 16.48
C GLY A 235 -2.29 1.95 16.13
N PRO A 236 -1.35 1.87 17.10
CA PRO A 236 0.01 2.37 16.94
C PRO A 236 0.91 1.50 16.04
N GLY A 237 0.49 0.26 15.72
CA GLY A 237 1.37 -0.71 15.08
C GLY A 237 2.39 -1.34 16.08
N PRO A 238 3.54 -1.86 15.62
CA PRO A 238 3.84 -2.15 14.23
C PRO A 238 2.84 -3.10 13.57
N PHE A 239 2.71 -3.01 12.24
CA PHE A 239 1.84 -3.86 11.44
C PHE A 239 2.63 -4.65 10.40
N LYS A 240 2.24 -5.92 10.18
CA LYS A 240 2.83 -6.77 9.14
C LYS A 240 1.73 -7.35 8.24
N ILE A 241 1.72 -6.94 6.98
CA ILE A 241 0.78 -7.37 5.94
C ILE A 241 1.63 -8.03 4.85
N VAL A 242 1.75 -9.36 4.90
CA VAL A 242 2.73 -10.06 4.06
C VAL A 242 2.13 -11.29 3.40
N ASN A 243 2.37 -11.42 2.10
CA ASN A 243 1.99 -12.56 1.28
C ASN A 243 0.47 -12.85 1.26
N ASN A 244 -0.35 -11.80 1.12
CA ASN A 244 -1.80 -11.95 1.04
C ASN A 244 -2.31 -11.68 -0.38
N HIS A 245 -3.45 -12.30 -0.74
CA HIS A 245 -4.31 -11.78 -1.79
C HIS A 245 -5.35 -10.86 -1.15
N LEU A 246 -5.43 -9.64 -1.64
CA LEU A 246 -6.30 -8.61 -1.09
C LEU A 246 -7.16 -8.04 -2.21
N GLU A 247 -8.47 -8.25 -2.13
CA GLU A 247 -9.46 -7.82 -3.10
C GLU A 247 -10.48 -6.90 -2.43
N ALA A 248 -10.50 -5.63 -2.83
CA ALA A 248 -11.48 -4.65 -2.37
C ALA A 248 -11.79 -3.60 -3.45
N ALA A 249 -13.03 -3.13 -3.48
CA ALA A 249 -13.46 -2.14 -4.46
C ALA A 249 -12.92 -0.74 -4.13
N GLY A 250 -13.08 -0.27 -2.90
CA GLY A 250 -12.53 1.02 -2.46
C GLY A 250 -11.00 0.99 -2.45
N GLU A 251 -10.40 0.72 -1.33
CA GLU A 251 -8.95 0.55 -1.19
C GLU A 251 -8.61 -0.89 -0.78
N ASN A 252 -7.59 -1.50 -1.39
CA ASN A 252 -7.17 -2.83 -0.93
C ASN A 252 -6.49 -2.73 0.44
N ILE A 253 -5.65 -1.70 0.65
CA ILE A 253 -5.08 -1.35 1.95
C ILE A 253 -5.23 0.16 2.16
N MET A 254 -5.71 0.57 3.35
CA MET A 254 -5.73 1.97 3.76
C MET A 254 -5.24 2.13 5.20
N PHE A 255 -4.42 3.16 5.44
CA PHE A 255 -4.08 3.63 6.77
C PHE A 255 -4.50 5.09 6.95
N GLY A 256 -5.34 5.37 7.97
CA GLY A 256 -6.05 6.63 8.17
C GLY A 256 -7.47 6.58 7.63
N GLY A 257 -8.03 7.72 7.20
CA GLY A 257 -9.42 7.82 6.70
C GLY A 257 -10.47 8.02 7.79
N ALA A 258 -10.05 7.95 9.06
CA ALA A 258 -10.72 8.46 10.24
C ALA A 258 -9.66 8.97 11.21
N ASP A 259 -10.04 9.85 12.14
CA ASP A 259 -9.11 10.46 13.08
C ASP A 259 -8.72 9.47 14.19
N SER A 260 -7.41 9.27 14.37
CA SER A 260 -6.90 8.55 15.55
C SER A 260 -7.19 9.34 16.82
N LYS A 261 -7.56 8.65 17.90
CA LYS A 261 -8.01 9.30 19.14
C LYS A 261 -6.90 10.02 19.92
N SER A 262 -5.65 9.74 19.60
CA SER A 262 -4.47 10.44 20.15
C SER A 262 -3.26 10.23 19.24
N PRO A 263 -2.19 11.06 19.37
CA PRO A 263 -0.93 10.82 18.65
C PRO A 263 -0.34 9.43 18.92
N ALA A 264 -0.50 8.90 20.13
CA ALA A 264 0.00 7.58 20.51
C ALA A 264 -0.73 6.41 19.84
N LEU A 265 -1.88 6.66 19.22
CA LEU A 265 -2.67 5.67 18.49
C LEU A 265 -2.61 5.86 16.97
N SER A 266 -1.75 6.77 16.48
CA SER A 266 -1.53 6.96 15.06
C SER A 266 -0.75 5.77 14.46
N PRO A 267 -1.19 5.23 13.31
CA PRO A 267 -0.53 4.12 12.66
C PRO A 267 0.93 4.41 12.30
N ALA A 268 1.82 3.51 12.67
CA ALA A 268 3.24 3.60 12.38
C ALA A 268 3.87 2.20 12.24
N ASP A 269 5.07 2.16 11.66
CA ASP A 269 5.84 0.92 11.49
C ASP A 269 5.06 -0.14 10.70
N ILE A 270 4.79 0.16 9.42
CA ILE A 270 3.89 -0.62 8.58
C ILE A 270 4.70 -1.36 7.51
N GLU A 271 4.73 -2.69 7.56
CA GLU A 271 5.34 -3.58 6.57
C GLU A 271 4.26 -4.16 5.64
N ILE A 272 4.30 -3.83 4.34
CA ILE A 272 3.40 -4.32 3.28
C ILE A 272 4.27 -5.00 2.23
N ARG A 273 4.35 -6.33 2.24
CA ARG A 273 5.27 -7.04 1.34
C ARG A 273 4.65 -8.27 0.71
N LYS A 274 5.04 -8.53 -0.54
CA LYS A 274 4.65 -9.75 -1.26
C LYS A 274 3.13 -9.97 -1.35
N ASN A 275 2.34 -8.90 -1.30
CA ASN A 275 0.90 -9.01 -1.45
C ASN A 275 0.49 -8.83 -2.93
N GLN A 276 -0.62 -9.44 -3.29
CA GLN A 276 -1.36 -9.12 -4.49
C GLN A 276 -2.55 -8.23 -4.13
N LEU A 277 -2.49 -6.96 -4.53
CA LEU A 277 -3.59 -6.00 -4.41
C LEU A 277 -4.34 -6.00 -5.74
N PHE A 278 -5.55 -6.52 -5.75
CA PHE A 278 -6.25 -6.86 -6.98
C PHE A 278 -7.68 -6.31 -6.99
N LYS A 279 -8.14 -5.85 -8.16
CA LYS A 279 -9.56 -5.55 -8.39
C LYS A 279 -10.07 -6.38 -9.57
N PRO A 280 -11.13 -7.19 -9.40
CA PRO A 280 -11.74 -7.95 -10.48
C PRO A 280 -12.22 -7.03 -11.61
N LEU A 281 -11.92 -7.36 -12.85
CA LEU A 281 -12.43 -6.63 -14.01
C LEU A 281 -13.96 -6.69 -14.11
N SER A 282 -14.56 -7.73 -13.53
CA SER A 282 -16.03 -7.86 -13.42
C SER A 282 -16.69 -6.74 -12.59
N TRP A 283 -15.93 -5.92 -11.88
CA TRP A 283 -16.40 -4.72 -11.18
C TRP A 283 -16.29 -3.45 -12.02
N ASN A 284 -15.62 -3.50 -13.17
CA ASN A 284 -15.45 -2.35 -14.05
C ASN A 284 -16.61 -2.26 -15.05
N PRO A 285 -17.45 -1.22 -14.98
CA PRO A 285 -18.57 -1.06 -15.93
C PRO A 285 -18.17 -0.96 -17.41
N ALA A 286 -16.91 -0.66 -17.70
CA ALA A 286 -16.39 -0.59 -19.06
C ALA A 286 -15.80 -1.92 -19.57
N ASP A 287 -15.68 -2.94 -18.70
CA ASP A 287 -15.12 -4.23 -19.06
C ASP A 287 -16.21 -5.19 -19.57
N PRO A 288 -15.95 -6.01 -20.63
CA PRO A 288 -16.90 -6.99 -21.12
C PRO A 288 -17.36 -8.04 -20.07
N SER A 289 -16.56 -8.27 -19.01
CA SER A 289 -16.89 -9.20 -17.91
C SER A 289 -17.74 -8.57 -16.79
N PHE A 290 -18.18 -7.31 -16.93
CA PHE A 290 -18.89 -6.59 -15.89
C PHE A 290 -20.11 -7.37 -15.34
N ALA A 291 -20.13 -7.61 -14.02
CA ALA A 291 -21.15 -8.42 -13.35
C ALA A 291 -22.46 -7.67 -13.03
N GLY A 292 -22.62 -6.43 -13.49
CA GLY A 292 -23.87 -5.65 -13.38
C GLY A 292 -24.00 -4.82 -12.10
N ILE A 293 -23.08 -4.93 -11.14
CA ILE A 293 -23.09 -4.09 -9.92
C ILE A 293 -21.92 -3.12 -9.96
N ALA A 294 -22.21 -1.82 -10.04
CA ALA A 294 -21.20 -0.77 -9.99
C ALA A 294 -20.78 -0.49 -8.54
N TRP A 295 -19.79 -1.22 -8.06
CA TRP A 295 -19.16 -0.96 -6.78
C TRP A 295 -18.38 0.35 -6.81
N THR A 296 -18.20 0.99 -5.65
CA THR A 296 -17.37 2.21 -5.56
C THR A 296 -15.89 1.84 -5.59
N VAL A 297 -15.25 2.06 -6.72
CA VAL A 297 -13.82 1.76 -6.90
C VAL A 297 -12.98 3.02 -6.72
N LYS A 298 -11.86 2.90 -5.96
CA LYS A 298 -10.93 4.00 -5.70
C LYS A 298 -9.48 3.59 -5.95
N ASN A 299 -8.72 3.28 -4.90
CA ASN A 299 -7.26 3.09 -5.00
C ASN A 299 -6.86 1.65 -4.64
N LEU A 300 -5.64 1.23 -5.00
CA LEU A 300 -5.08 -0.04 -4.52
C LEU A 300 -4.42 0.13 -3.15
N LEU A 301 -3.71 1.25 -2.94
CA LEU A 301 -3.11 1.61 -1.66
C LEU A 301 -3.38 3.09 -1.35
N GLU A 302 -3.82 3.39 -0.14
CA GLU A 302 -4.01 4.77 0.31
C GLU A 302 -3.45 4.99 1.72
N LEU A 303 -2.60 6.02 1.88
CA LEU A 303 -2.07 6.45 3.17
C LEU A 303 -2.58 7.86 3.48
N LYS A 304 -3.33 8.00 4.57
CA LYS A 304 -3.88 9.27 5.07
C LYS A 304 -3.32 9.66 6.43
N ASN A 305 -2.90 8.69 7.23
CA ASN A 305 -2.17 8.88 8.49
C ASN A 305 -1.30 7.64 8.69
N ALA A 306 -0.01 7.73 8.37
CA ALA A 306 0.91 6.61 8.40
C ALA A 306 2.37 7.08 8.48
N GLN A 307 3.18 6.40 9.27
CA GLN A 307 4.58 6.74 9.44
C GLN A 307 5.47 5.50 9.36
N ARG A 308 6.66 5.62 8.76
CA ARG A 308 7.63 4.53 8.57
C ARG A 308 6.95 3.33 7.90
N VAL A 309 6.68 3.49 6.61
CA VAL A 309 5.95 2.52 5.79
C VAL A 309 6.88 1.91 4.76
N LEU A 310 6.96 0.59 4.72
CA LEU A 310 7.64 -0.16 3.67
C LEU A 310 6.63 -0.91 2.81
N VAL A 311 6.56 -0.56 1.54
CA VAL A 311 5.76 -1.25 0.51
C VAL A 311 6.72 -1.88 -0.47
N ASP A 312 6.96 -3.19 -0.37
CA ASP A 312 8.06 -3.83 -1.09
C ASP A 312 7.67 -5.19 -1.70
N GLY A 313 7.95 -5.38 -2.98
CA GLY A 313 7.72 -6.64 -3.67
C GLY A 313 6.24 -7.04 -3.78
N ASN A 314 5.33 -6.07 -3.97
CA ASN A 314 3.91 -6.33 -4.16
C ASN A 314 3.51 -6.25 -5.65
N SER A 315 2.45 -7.00 -6.03
CA SER A 315 1.73 -6.82 -7.28
C SER A 315 0.47 -6.01 -7.05
N LEU A 316 0.29 -4.92 -7.80
CA LEU A 316 -0.86 -4.03 -7.75
C LEU A 316 -1.55 -4.01 -9.10
N GLU A 317 -2.79 -4.53 -9.21
CA GLU A 317 -3.40 -4.78 -10.51
C GLU A 317 -4.84 -4.30 -10.64
N ASN A 318 -5.15 -3.84 -11.86
CA ASN A 318 -6.50 -3.56 -12.34
C ASN A 318 -7.20 -2.45 -11.54
N ASN A 319 -6.81 -1.22 -11.78
CA ASN A 319 -7.55 -0.10 -11.20
C ASN A 319 -7.85 0.98 -12.26
N TRP A 320 -9.12 1.24 -12.51
CA TRP A 320 -9.56 2.34 -13.39
C TRP A 320 -9.64 3.69 -12.67
N GLY A 321 -8.86 3.83 -11.62
CA GLY A 321 -8.55 5.03 -10.85
C GLY A 321 -7.05 5.16 -10.60
N THR A 322 -6.67 5.94 -9.59
CA THR A 322 -5.28 6.10 -9.17
C THR A 322 -4.82 4.89 -8.36
N ALA A 323 -3.66 4.31 -8.69
CA ALA A 323 -3.17 3.12 -8.00
C ALA A 323 -2.80 3.40 -6.54
N VAL A 324 -2.02 4.47 -6.30
CA VAL A 324 -1.49 4.81 -4.96
C VAL A 324 -1.82 6.26 -4.61
N VAL A 325 -2.33 6.50 -3.41
CA VAL A 325 -2.62 7.86 -2.91
C VAL A 325 -1.91 8.09 -1.57
N LEU A 326 -1.15 9.16 -1.48
CA LEU A 326 -0.45 9.60 -0.28
C LEU A 326 -0.90 11.03 0.07
N THR A 327 -1.80 11.16 1.03
CA THR A 327 -2.40 12.46 1.38
C THR A 327 -2.66 12.52 2.87
N PRO A 328 -1.90 13.28 3.66
CA PRO A 328 -2.23 13.49 5.07
C PRO A 328 -3.68 13.95 5.23
N ARG A 329 -4.44 13.30 6.13
CA ARG A 329 -5.83 13.65 6.42
C ARG A 329 -6.10 13.71 7.91
N ASN A 330 -6.60 14.85 8.36
CA ASN A 330 -7.25 15.07 9.63
C ASN A 330 -8.76 15.07 9.35
N GLN A 331 -9.32 13.86 9.18
CA GLN A 331 -10.59 13.60 8.50
C GLN A 331 -11.76 14.39 9.08
N ASP A 332 -11.87 14.44 10.40
CA ASP A 332 -12.94 15.10 11.13
C ASP A 332 -12.45 16.36 11.88
N GLY A 333 -11.19 16.75 11.72
CA GLY A 333 -10.57 17.91 12.32
C GLY A 333 -10.09 17.71 13.76
N THR A 334 -10.09 16.48 14.28
CA THR A 334 -9.72 16.19 15.67
C THR A 334 -8.32 15.61 15.83
N ALA A 335 -7.62 15.31 14.72
CA ALA A 335 -6.27 14.75 14.71
C ALA A 335 -5.26 15.62 13.93
N PRO A 336 -4.91 16.82 14.39
CA PRO A 336 -3.97 17.72 13.68
C PRO A 336 -2.54 17.18 13.60
N TRP A 337 -2.24 16.08 14.28
CA TRP A 337 -1.00 15.32 14.18
C TRP A 337 -0.98 14.31 13.02
N SER A 338 -2.08 14.14 12.28
CA SER A 338 -2.13 13.25 11.12
C SER A 338 -1.05 13.61 10.11
N VAL A 339 -0.28 12.61 9.69
CA VAL A 339 0.88 12.76 8.81
C VAL A 339 1.03 11.54 7.91
N VAL A 340 1.59 11.74 6.73
CA VAL A 340 2.17 10.67 5.92
C VAL A 340 3.65 10.98 5.76
N GLN A 341 4.51 10.11 6.30
CA GLN A 341 5.95 10.32 6.24
C GLN A 341 6.73 9.02 6.29
N ASP A 342 7.98 9.08 5.80
CA ASP A 342 8.88 7.94 5.79
C ASP A 342 8.30 6.76 5.02
N VAL A 343 7.95 6.98 3.75
CA VAL A 343 7.35 5.96 2.88
C VAL A 343 8.39 5.47 1.89
N THR A 344 8.74 4.19 1.98
CA THR A 344 9.53 3.48 0.97
C THR A 344 8.62 2.57 0.16
N PHE A 345 8.53 2.83 -1.14
CA PHE A 345 7.78 2.04 -2.12
C PHE A 345 8.76 1.46 -3.13
N SER A 346 9.11 0.17 -2.98
CA SER A 346 10.21 -0.44 -3.73
C SER A 346 9.86 -1.81 -4.30
N ASN A 347 10.48 -2.15 -5.42
CA ASN A 347 10.37 -3.48 -6.04
C ASN A 347 8.92 -3.94 -6.28
N ASN A 348 8.00 -3.02 -6.52
CA ASN A 348 6.61 -3.36 -6.80
C ASN A 348 6.36 -3.40 -8.31
N ARG A 349 5.44 -4.26 -8.73
CA ARG A 349 4.88 -4.27 -10.07
C ARG A 349 3.47 -3.73 -10.04
N ILE A 350 3.22 -2.69 -10.83
CA ILE A 350 1.91 -2.07 -10.97
C ILE A 350 1.46 -2.24 -12.41
N LYS A 351 0.24 -2.77 -12.61
CA LYS A 351 -0.25 -3.09 -13.95
C LYS A 351 -1.72 -2.69 -14.14
N ASN A 352 -2.02 -2.19 -15.35
CA ASN A 352 -3.37 -1.86 -15.81
C ASN A 352 -4.07 -0.89 -14.85
N VAL A 353 -3.52 0.34 -14.72
CA VAL A 353 -4.06 1.40 -13.87
C VAL A 353 -4.30 2.68 -14.69
N LEU A 354 -5.30 3.47 -14.30
CA LEU A 354 -5.59 4.74 -14.98
C LEU A 354 -4.53 5.80 -14.65
N ALA A 355 -4.10 5.89 -13.40
CA ALA A 355 -3.03 6.79 -12.96
C ALA A 355 -2.14 6.08 -11.92
N GLY A 356 -0.87 6.48 -11.83
CA GLY A 356 0.09 5.85 -10.96
C GLY A 356 -0.06 6.30 -9.52
N ILE A 357 0.62 7.36 -9.12
CA ILE A 357 0.60 7.88 -7.74
C ILE A 357 0.08 9.31 -7.69
N ALA A 358 -0.79 9.60 -6.73
CA ALA A 358 -1.20 10.97 -6.40
C ALA A 358 -0.75 11.32 -4.98
N THR A 359 -0.17 12.50 -4.83
CA THR A 359 0.34 12.99 -3.56
C THR A 359 -0.20 14.38 -3.27
N GLN A 360 -0.44 14.68 -1.98
CA GLN A 360 -0.84 16.01 -1.53
C GLN A 360 -0.08 16.36 -0.25
N GLY A 361 0.46 17.59 -0.18
CA GLY A 361 1.33 18.03 0.90
C GLY A 361 0.66 18.11 2.27
N PHE A 362 -0.57 18.60 2.31
CA PHE A 362 -1.38 18.78 3.53
C PHE A 362 -2.84 18.41 3.27
N ASP A 363 -3.59 18.20 4.33
CA ASP A 363 -5.05 18.18 4.24
C ASP A 363 -5.58 19.52 3.73
N ASP A 364 -6.57 19.48 2.86
CA ASP A 364 -7.21 20.66 2.28
C ASP A 364 -8.43 21.15 3.06
N GLY A 365 -8.88 20.40 4.08
CA GLY A 365 -10.04 20.71 4.92
C GLY A 365 -9.67 21.13 6.34
N HIS A 366 -8.72 20.47 6.97
CA HIS A 366 -8.35 20.66 8.36
C HIS A 366 -6.82 20.69 8.55
N PRO A 367 -6.28 21.29 9.61
CA PRO A 367 -4.84 21.27 9.88
C PRO A 367 -4.29 19.85 10.00
N SER A 368 -3.23 19.54 9.25
CA SER A 368 -2.47 18.29 9.33
C SER A 368 -0.98 18.57 9.36
N GLN A 369 -0.15 17.54 9.50
CA GLN A 369 1.29 17.62 9.25
C GLN A 369 1.57 17.44 7.75
N GLN A 370 2.78 17.83 7.34
CA GLN A 370 3.20 17.78 5.93
C GLN A 370 3.56 16.36 5.47
N LEU A 371 3.18 16.00 4.23
CA LEU A 371 3.72 14.83 3.53
C LEU A 371 5.23 15.03 3.32
N GLN A 372 6.04 14.05 3.75
CA GLN A 372 7.48 14.17 3.64
C GLN A 372 8.22 12.83 3.60
N ARG A 373 9.42 12.85 3.04
CA ARG A 373 10.34 11.70 2.91
C ARG A 373 9.67 10.48 2.28
N VAL A 374 9.45 10.59 0.97
CA VAL A 374 8.85 9.52 0.14
C VAL A 374 9.88 9.04 -0.87
N ALA A 375 10.12 7.75 -0.94
CA ALA A 375 11.00 7.14 -1.94
C ALA A 375 10.25 6.10 -2.78
N LEU A 376 10.23 6.30 -4.10
CA LEU A 376 9.75 5.34 -5.09
C LEU A 376 10.96 4.77 -5.81
N LYS A 377 11.34 3.50 -5.53
CA LYS A 377 12.58 2.92 -6.03
C LYS A 377 12.37 1.56 -6.67
N ASN A 378 12.99 1.37 -7.82
CA ASN A 378 13.04 0.07 -8.48
C ASN A 378 11.65 -0.56 -8.72
N ASN A 379 10.65 0.23 -9.15
CA ASN A 379 9.33 -0.28 -9.46
C ASN A 379 9.10 -0.35 -10.97
N LEU A 380 8.29 -1.34 -11.38
CA LEU A 380 7.82 -1.48 -12.75
C LEU A 380 6.35 -1.11 -12.85
N TRP A 381 6.05 -0.06 -13.61
CA TRP A 381 4.70 0.43 -13.90
C TRP A 381 4.35 0.09 -15.35
N GLN A 382 3.39 -0.81 -15.55
CA GLN A 382 2.93 -1.27 -16.84
C GLN A 382 1.50 -0.81 -17.10
N ASP A 383 1.22 -0.35 -18.32
CA ASP A 383 -0.13 0.09 -18.71
C ASP A 383 -0.71 1.17 -17.77
N THR A 384 0.13 2.13 -17.37
CA THR A 384 -0.29 3.34 -16.63
C THR A 384 -0.80 4.37 -17.64
N LYS A 385 -2.11 4.54 -17.76
CA LYS A 385 -2.74 5.21 -18.90
C LYS A 385 -2.74 6.75 -18.83
N GLY A 386 -2.60 7.35 -17.67
CA GLY A 386 -2.70 8.79 -17.47
C GLY A 386 -1.38 9.42 -17.01
N ILE A 387 -1.43 10.06 -15.83
CA ILE A 387 -0.27 10.64 -15.16
C ILE A 387 0.41 9.53 -14.32
N PHE A 388 1.75 9.45 -14.38
CA PHE A 388 2.49 8.58 -13.47
C PHE A 388 2.51 9.14 -12.05
N ALA A 389 2.99 10.38 -11.86
CA ALA A 389 3.01 11.01 -10.54
C ALA A 389 2.39 12.41 -10.57
N LEU A 390 1.25 12.55 -9.89
CA LEU A 390 0.62 13.83 -9.59
C LEU A 390 1.13 14.32 -8.23
N MET A 391 1.75 15.50 -8.20
CA MET A 391 2.35 16.10 -7.01
C MET A 391 1.70 17.44 -6.67
N VAL A 392 0.81 17.44 -5.69
CA VAL A 392 0.14 18.66 -5.21
C VAL A 392 0.89 19.17 -3.97
N GLY A 393 1.76 20.16 -4.20
CA GLY A 393 2.66 20.67 -3.16
C GLY A 393 1.99 21.50 -2.04
N PRO A 394 2.76 21.87 -1.01
CA PRO A 394 4.18 21.57 -0.83
C PRO A 394 4.43 20.18 -0.24
N ILE A 395 5.35 19.43 -0.82
CA ILE A 395 5.80 18.13 -0.32
C ILE A 395 7.30 18.23 -0.04
N ASN A 396 7.79 17.65 1.06
CA ASN A 396 9.20 17.74 1.40
C ASN A 396 9.92 16.39 1.20
N GLY A 397 10.92 16.36 0.34
CA GLY A 397 11.77 15.18 0.11
C GLY A 397 11.03 14.03 -0.60
N VAL A 398 11.02 14.06 -1.94
CA VAL A 398 10.52 12.96 -2.77
C VAL A 398 11.64 12.47 -3.66
N THR A 399 11.95 11.18 -3.58
CA THR A 399 12.92 10.50 -4.45
C THR A 399 12.20 9.52 -5.37
N ILE A 400 12.38 9.63 -6.66
CA ILE A 400 11.90 8.70 -7.69
C ILE A 400 13.13 8.20 -8.44
N ASP A 401 13.54 6.96 -8.20
CA ASP A 401 14.83 6.45 -8.63
C ASP A 401 14.74 5.03 -9.18
N HIS A 402 15.40 4.74 -10.31
CA HIS A 402 15.41 3.43 -10.96
C HIS A 402 14.02 2.82 -11.22
N ASN A 403 13.02 3.62 -11.55
CA ASN A 403 11.73 3.07 -11.97
C ASN A 403 11.64 2.95 -13.50
N THR A 404 10.91 1.96 -13.98
CA THR A 404 10.48 1.87 -15.37
C THR A 404 8.97 2.09 -15.42
N VAL A 405 8.54 3.13 -16.14
CA VAL A 405 7.14 3.55 -16.26
C VAL A 405 6.72 3.53 -17.71
N LEU A 406 5.75 2.69 -18.03
CA LEU A 406 5.26 2.43 -19.37
C LEU A 406 3.77 2.76 -19.50
N GLY A 407 3.37 3.26 -20.67
CA GLY A 407 1.97 3.47 -21.02
C GLY A 407 1.40 4.85 -20.67
N THR A 408 2.14 5.74 -20.02
CA THR A 408 1.67 7.10 -19.71
C THR A 408 1.35 7.89 -21.01
N THR A 409 0.27 8.68 -20.97
CA THR A 409 -0.20 9.42 -22.15
C THR A 409 -0.35 10.91 -21.92
N PHE A 410 -0.19 11.40 -20.67
CA PHE A 410 -0.34 12.82 -20.35
C PHE A 410 0.93 13.44 -19.79
N ALA A 411 1.47 12.91 -18.70
CA ALA A 411 2.73 13.35 -18.10
C ALA A 411 3.32 12.24 -17.21
N SER A 412 4.64 12.15 -17.16
CA SER A 412 5.30 11.34 -16.15
C SER A 412 5.22 12.02 -14.78
N ILE A 413 5.58 13.30 -14.71
CA ILE A 413 5.44 14.10 -13.49
C ILE A 413 4.54 15.29 -13.78
N PHE A 414 3.53 15.54 -12.95
CA PHE A 414 2.70 16.72 -13.02
C PHE A 414 2.58 17.37 -11.63
N ALA A 415 3.12 18.57 -11.51
CA ALA A 415 3.14 19.35 -10.27
C ALA A 415 2.05 20.42 -10.24
N ALA A 416 1.54 20.73 -9.06
CA ALA A 416 0.53 21.75 -8.85
C ALA A 416 0.68 22.47 -7.50
N ASN A 417 0.12 23.67 -7.40
CA ASN A 417 0.00 24.54 -6.24
C ASN A 417 1.32 25.16 -5.79
N ALA A 418 2.13 24.48 -5.00
CA ALA A 418 3.29 25.06 -4.32
C ALA A 418 4.58 24.25 -4.57
N GLN A 419 5.71 24.87 -4.25
CA GLN A 419 7.03 24.26 -4.38
C GLN A 419 7.20 23.06 -3.44
N SER A 420 7.88 22.03 -3.96
CA SER A 420 8.21 20.79 -3.25
C SER A 420 9.74 20.65 -3.19
N PRO A 421 10.40 21.09 -2.12
CA PRO A 421 11.85 21.00 -1.98
C PRO A 421 12.34 19.58 -1.77
N GLY A 422 13.62 19.33 -2.08
CA GLY A 422 14.25 18.02 -1.91
C GLY A 422 13.75 16.96 -2.91
N PHE A 423 13.31 17.38 -4.09
CA PHE A 423 12.86 16.47 -5.15
C PHE A 423 14.04 15.87 -5.90
N LYS A 424 14.04 14.54 -6.05
CA LYS A 424 15.01 13.79 -6.84
C LYS A 424 14.29 12.89 -7.84
N LEU A 425 14.66 13.01 -9.10
CA LEU A 425 14.18 12.18 -10.21
C LEU A 425 15.40 11.67 -10.96
N THR A 426 15.85 10.46 -10.65
CA THR A 426 17.12 9.95 -11.16
C THR A 426 16.98 8.55 -11.73
N ASN A 427 17.72 8.26 -12.81
CA ASN A 427 17.90 6.91 -13.32
C ASN A 427 16.60 6.19 -13.77
N ASN A 428 15.53 6.91 -14.12
CA ASN A 428 14.26 6.30 -14.51
C ASN A 428 14.14 6.15 -16.02
N ILE A 429 13.34 5.18 -16.47
CA ILE A 429 12.79 5.09 -17.82
C ILE A 429 11.33 5.54 -17.75
N LEU A 430 10.98 6.62 -18.43
CA LEU A 430 9.68 7.27 -18.33
C LEU A 430 9.02 7.40 -19.72
N ALA A 431 8.01 6.56 -20.01
CA ALA A 431 7.20 6.71 -21.20
C ALA A 431 6.38 8.00 -21.11
N PHE A 432 6.27 8.73 -22.24
CA PHE A 432 5.74 10.07 -22.28
C PHE A 432 6.37 10.96 -21.19
N GLY A 433 7.69 11.09 -21.24
CA GLY A 433 8.55 11.63 -20.18
C GLY A 433 8.38 13.12 -19.88
N VAL A 434 7.17 13.67 -19.98
CA VAL A 434 6.85 15.07 -19.69
C VAL A 434 6.94 15.31 -18.19
N ILE A 435 7.77 16.28 -17.80
CA ILE A 435 7.79 16.88 -16.47
C ILE A 435 7.08 18.23 -16.59
N GLY A 436 5.84 18.33 -16.10
CA GLY A 436 4.99 19.50 -16.29
C GLY A 436 4.38 20.02 -14.99
N GLY A 437 3.58 21.05 -15.13
CA GLY A 437 2.82 21.63 -14.02
C GLY A 437 1.63 22.46 -14.50
N ASP A 438 0.77 22.86 -13.57
CA ASP A 438 -0.50 23.55 -13.85
C ASP A 438 -0.35 24.99 -14.34
N SER A 439 0.82 25.61 -14.17
CA SER A 439 1.00 27.06 -14.39
C SER A 439 2.25 27.41 -15.20
N THR A 440 2.91 26.44 -15.85
CA THR A 440 4.15 26.68 -16.60
C THR A 440 4.32 25.72 -17.78
N ALA A 441 5.24 26.05 -18.70
CA ALA A 441 5.66 25.14 -19.74
C ALA A 441 6.41 23.92 -19.15
N PRO A 442 6.35 22.74 -19.79
CA PRO A 442 7.05 21.55 -19.32
C PRO A 442 8.57 21.67 -19.46
N GLY A 443 9.30 20.78 -18.78
CA GLY A 443 10.76 20.71 -18.74
C GLY A 443 11.37 21.63 -17.68
N ASP A 444 12.51 22.26 -18.00
CA ASP A 444 13.23 23.14 -17.07
C ASP A 444 12.36 24.24 -16.42
N PRO A 445 11.40 24.89 -17.11
CA PRO A 445 10.50 25.86 -16.48
C PRO A 445 9.66 25.24 -15.35
N ALA A 446 9.15 24.02 -15.53
CA ALA A 446 8.36 23.34 -14.50
C ALA A 446 9.23 22.91 -13.32
N ILE A 447 10.44 22.42 -13.59
CA ILE A 447 11.41 22.05 -12.55
C ILE A 447 11.77 23.29 -11.72
N ALA A 448 12.13 24.39 -12.35
CA ALA A 448 12.48 25.64 -11.66
C ALA A 448 11.32 26.20 -10.83
N MET A 449 10.08 26.04 -11.30
CA MET A 449 8.90 26.57 -10.62
C MET A 449 8.49 25.75 -9.40
N TYR A 450 8.48 24.40 -9.52
CA TYR A 450 7.88 23.52 -8.52
C TYR A 450 8.89 22.76 -7.67
N PHE A 451 10.13 22.60 -8.14
CA PHE A 451 11.14 21.74 -7.51
C PHE A 451 12.47 22.48 -7.29
N PRO A 452 12.50 23.47 -6.38
CA PRO A 452 13.75 24.18 -6.09
C PRO A 452 14.81 23.20 -5.56
N ASP A 453 16.07 23.42 -5.99
CA ASP A 453 17.23 22.62 -5.59
C ASP A 453 17.09 21.11 -5.86
N SER A 454 16.37 20.75 -6.94
CA SER A 454 16.11 19.36 -7.31
C SER A 454 17.27 18.71 -8.06
N GLU A 455 17.34 17.38 -7.97
CA GLU A 455 18.20 16.54 -8.80
C GLU A 455 17.35 15.83 -9.87
N VAL A 456 17.45 16.23 -11.14
CA VAL A 456 16.73 15.61 -12.28
C VAL A 456 17.76 15.11 -13.28
N LEU A 457 18.29 13.91 -13.08
CA LEU A 457 19.49 13.40 -13.74
C LEU A 457 19.33 11.99 -14.28
N ARG A 458 19.92 11.73 -15.47
CA ARG A 458 20.06 10.39 -16.02
C ARG A 458 18.73 9.64 -16.26
N ASN A 459 17.63 10.35 -16.45
CA ASN A 459 16.37 9.72 -16.85
C ASN A 459 16.32 9.54 -18.37
N ALA A 460 15.80 8.41 -18.83
CA ALA A 460 15.44 8.19 -20.22
C ALA A 460 13.99 8.62 -20.43
N LEU A 461 13.78 9.77 -21.09
CA LEU A 461 12.48 10.38 -21.34
C LEU A 461 12.01 10.00 -22.75
N ILE A 462 10.95 9.20 -22.85
CA ILE A 462 10.48 8.65 -24.12
C ILE A 462 9.36 9.51 -24.68
N GLY A 463 9.40 9.75 -26.02
CA GLY A 463 8.29 10.37 -26.75
C GLY A 463 8.04 11.85 -26.46
N VAL A 464 9.05 12.58 -25.99
CA VAL A 464 9.00 14.03 -25.76
C VAL A 464 9.81 14.80 -26.80
N GLY A 465 9.49 16.08 -27.03
CA GLY A 465 10.31 16.92 -27.88
C GLY A 465 11.61 17.31 -27.19
N GLU A 466 12.71 17.46 -27.94
CA GLU A 466 14.05 17.79 -27.42
C GLU A 466 14.05 18.99 -26.45
N LYS A 467 13.23 20.02 -26.72
CA LYS A 467 13.13 21.21 -25.88
C LYS A 467 12.50 21.00 -24.51
N ALA A 468 11.83 19.84 -24.30
CA ALA A 468 11.22 19.47 -23.03
C ALA A 468 12.09 18.49 -22.23
N VAL A 469 13.27 18.11 -22.74
CA VAL A 469 14.24 17.26 -22.05
C VAL A 469 15.14 18.15 -21.20
N PRO A 470 15.08 18.07 -19.86
CA PRO A 470 15.97 18.82 -18.99
C PRO A 470 17.44 18.39 -19.19
N ALA A 471 18.37 19.31 -18.94
CA ALA A 471 19.79 19.02 -19.03
C ALA A 471 20.18 17.76 -18.23
N MET A 472 21.20 17.03 -18.68
CA MET A 472 21.71 15.81 -18.06
C MET A 472 20.75 14.59 -18.06
N ASN A 473 19.68 14.63 -18.89
CA ASN A 473 18.78 13.51 -19.14
C ASN A 473 18.89 13.04 -20.60
N PHE A 474 18.30 11.93 -20.92
CA PHE A 474 18.35 11.31 -22.24
C PHE A 474 17.00 11.39 -22.92
N LEU A 475 16.98 11.74 -24.20
CA LEU A 475 15.83 11.58 -25.04
C LEU A 475 15.81 10.16 -25.62
N ALA A 476 14.73 9.43 -25.48
CA ALA A 476 14.44 8.23 -26.27
C ALA A 476 13.28 8.53 -27.23
N VAL A 477 13.41 8.12 -28.48
CA VAL A 477 12.39 8.40 -29.50
C VAL A 477 11.12 7.60 -29.21
N ASP A 478 11.29 6.33 -28.93
CA ASP A 478 10.22 5.39 -28.64
C ASP A 478 10.73 4.27 -27.71
N LEU A 479 9.88 3.29 -27.44
CA LEU A 479 10.20 2.16 -26.59
C LEU A 479 11.28 1.23 -27.18
N ALA A 480 11.38 1.14 -28.51
CA ALA A 480 12.41 0.33 -29.16
C ALA A 480 13.81 0.95 -28.99
N ASP A 481 13.92 2.30 -28.96
CA ASP A 481 15.18 3.02 -28.71
C ASP A 481 15.72 2.78 -27.28
N VAL A 482 14.87 2.33 -26.34
CA VAL A 482 15.33 1.95 -24.99
C VAL A 482 16.18 0.70 -25.03
N GLY A 483 15.87 -0.24 -25.92
CA GLY A 483 16.67 -1.46 -26.11
C GLY A 483 16.47 -2.51 -25.01
N PHE A 484 15.24 -2.72 -24.58
CA PHE A 484 14.89 -3.88 -23.73
C PHE A 484 15.16 -5.21 -24.49
N ILE A 485 15.43 -6.28 -23.77
CA ILE A 485 15.69 -7.61 -24.36
C ILE A 485 14.42 -8.13 -25.04
N ASP A 486 13.31 -8.25 -24.31
CA ASP A 486 12.01 -8.68 -24.86
C ASP A 486 10.83 -8.15 -24.05
N PRO A 487 10.45 -6.88 -24.24
CA PRO A 487 9.34 -6.28 -23.50
C PRO A 487 7.97 -6.90 -23.83
N VAL A 488 7.84 -7.65 -24.95
CA VAL A 488 6.60 -8.31 -25.36
C VAL A 488 6.31 -9.51 -24.46
N THR A 489 7.34 -10.27 -24.11
CA THR A 489 7.22 -11.39 -23.15
C THR A 489 7.38 -10.97 -21.71
N GLY A 490 7.66 -9.67 -21.46
CA GLY A 490 7.80 -9.10 -20.13
C GLY A 490 9.23 -9.08 -19.59
N ASP A 491 10.25 -9.28 -20.44
CA ASP A 491 11.66 -9.13 -20.08
C ASP A 491 12.11 -7.67 -20.29
N PHE A 492 12.11 -6.91 -19.22
CA PHE A 492 12.48 -5.49 -19.21
C PHE A 492 13.94 -5.24 -18.84
N ARG A 493 14.80 -6.25 -18.89
CA ARG A 493 16.26 -6.05 -18.82
C ARG A 493 16.73 -5.25 -20.03
N LEU A 494 17.72 -4.39 -19.83
CA LEU A 494 18.35 -3.72 -20.96
C LEU A 494 19.30 -4.68 -21.70
N SER A 495 19.28 -4.59 -23.02
CA SER A 495 20.29 -5.25 -23.86
C SER A 495 21.67 -4.68 -23.57
N PRO A 496 22.75 -5.48 -23.62
CA PRO A 496 24.12 -4.95 -23.52
C PRO A 496 24.48 -3.91 -24.59
N LEU A 497 23.69 -3.81 -25.66
CA LEU A 497 23.85 -2.80 -26.71
C LEU A 497 23.01 -1.54 -26.48
N SER A 498 22.15 -1.54 -25.45
CA SER A 498 21.40 -0.34 -25.10
C SER A 498 22.35 0.76 -24.62
N ARG A 499 22.11 1.99 -25.09
CA ARG A 499 22.85 3.18 -24.63
C ARG A 499 22.52 3.57 -23.18
N PHE A 500 21.52 2.92 -22.58
CA PHE A 500 21.12 3.11 -21.19
C PHE A 500 21.70 2.04 -20.26
N HIS A 501 22.39 1.04 -20.82
CA HIS A 501 23.16 0.05 -20.07
C HIS A 501 24.34 0.70 -19.38
N ASN A 502 24.51 0.50 -18.07
CA ASN A 502 25.53 1.12 -17.21
C ASN A 502 25.57 2.66 -17.26
N ALA A 503 24.44 3.31 -17.57
CA ALA A 503 24.38 4.76 -17.77
C ALA A 503 23.76 5.54 -16.60
N ALA A 504 23.37 4.86 -15.53
CA ALA A 504 22.84 5.47 -14.31
C ALA A 504 23.91 6.27 -13.55
N THR A 505 23.48 7.07 -12.58
CA THR A 505 24.37 7.90 -11.75
C THR A 505 25.31 7.07 -10.86
N ASP A 506 24.93 5.84 -10.54
CA ASP A 506 25.67 4.88 -9.73
C ASP A 506 26.44 3.85 -10.58
N GLY A 507 26.38 3.97 -11.91
CA GLY A 507 27.04 3.08 -12.85
C GLY A 507 26.27 1.80 -13.18
N THR A 508 25.04 1.64 -12.71
CA THR A 508 24.13 0.55 -13.07
C THR A 508 23.28 0.93 -14.30
N ASP A 509 22.31 0.09 -14.66
CA ASP A 509 21.37 0.34 -15.75
C ASP A 509 20.38 1.44 -15.37
N ILE A 510 19.95 2.25 -16.35
CA ILE A 510 18.81 3.16 -16.17
C ILE A 510 17.52 2.33 -16.16
N GLY A 511 16.58 2.72 -15.31
CA GLY A 511 15.31 2.01 -15.12
C GLY A 511 15.41 0.95 -14.02
N VAL A 512 14.45 0.05 -14.01
CA VAL A 512 14.32 -0.99 -12.98
C VAL A 512 15.45 -2.01 -13.07
N ASP A 513 16.10 -2.33 -11.94
CA ASP A 513 16.83 -3.59 -11.81
C ASP A 513 15.82 -4.74 -11.84
N PHE A 514 15.64 -5.28 -13.04
CA PHE A 514 14.60 -6.27 -13.30
C PHE A 514 14.86 -7.57 -12.54
N MET A 515 16.12 -7.93 -12.29
CA MET A 515 16.45 -9.16 -11.55
C MET A 515 16.12 -9.01 -10.06
N ALA A 516 16.43 -7.87 -9.46
CA ALA A 516 16.04 -7.57 -8.07
C ALA A 516 14.52 -7.50 -7.91
N LEU A 517 13.81 -6.89 -8.88
CA LEU A 517 12.35 -6.87 -8.92
C LEU A 517 11.76 -8.27 -8.96
N MET A 518 12.24 -9.13 -9.86
CA MET A 518 11.76 -10.51 -10.00
C MET A 518 11.97 -11.33 -8.73
N GLN A 519 13.12 -11.15 -8.07
CA GLN A 519 13.41 -11.80 -6.79
C GLN A 519 12.45 -11.33 -5.68
N ALA A 520 12.12 -10.04 -5.64
CA ALA A 520 11.17 -9.50 -4.67
C ALA A 520 9.75 -10.03 -4.88
N LEU A 521 9.34 -10.22 -6.15
CA LEU A 521 8.02 -10.71 -6.56
C LEU A 521 7.89 -12.24 -6.57
N LEU A 522 8.94 -12.97 -6.24
CA LEU A 522 8.89 -14.44 -6.21
C LEU A 522 7.81 -14.92 -5.24
N GLY A 523 6.91 -15.79 -5.73
CA GLY A 523 5.76 -16.29 -4.99
C GLY A 523 4.52 -15.36 -5.00
N VAL A 524 4.62 -14.19 -5.63
CA VAL A 524 3.48 -13.26 -5.82
C VAL A 524 2.91 -13.39 -7.24
N ASP A 525 3.70 -13.00 -8.24
CA ASP A 525 3.32 -13.06 -9.66
C ASP A 525 3.98 -14.22 -10.41
N PHE A 526 5.06 -14.76 -9.84
CA PHE A 526 5.86 -15.81 -10.43
C PHE A 526 5.93 -17.01 -9.48
N PRO A 527 5.06 -18.02 -9.63
CA PRO A 527 5.05 -19.21 -8.77
C PRO A 527 6.33 -20.05 -8.89
N THR A 528 6.97 -20.03 -10.06
CA THR A 528 8.32 -20.56 -10.31
C THR A 528 9.20 -19.39 -10.72
N GLY A 529 10.43 -19.32 -10.24
CA GLY A 529 11.35 -18.24 -10.58
C GLY A 529 11.37 -17.94 -12.10
N PRO A 530 11.87 -16.76 -12.51
CA PRO A 530 11.83 -16.36 -13.91
C PRO A 530 12.48 -17.41 -14.77
N VAL A 531 11.80 -17.86 -15.81
CA VAL A 531 12.43 -18.62 -16.89
C VAL A 531 13.34 -17.64 -17.63
N ILE A 532 14.62 -17.64 -17.28
CA ILE A 532 15.62 -16.86 -18.00
C ILE A 532 15.93 -17.62 -19.28
N PRO A 533 15.58 -17.12 -20.47
CA PRO A 533 15.98 -17.74 -21.72
C PRO A 533 17.51 -17.81 -21.77
N GLY A 534 18.09 -19.02 -21.78
CA GLY A 534 19.53 -19.24 -21.82
C GLY A 534 20.15 -19.83 -20.55
N ASP A 535 19.39 -20.08 -19.49
CA ASP A 535 19.87 -20.86 -18.34
C ASP A 535 19.73 -22.37 -18.64
N PRO A 536 20.82 -23.14 -18.71
CA PRO A 536 20.77 -24.58 -19.03
C PRO A 536 20.05 -25.44 -17.98
N GLY A 537 19.60 -24.86 -16.86
CA GLY A 537 18.81 -25.55 -15.82
C GLY A 537 17.30 -25.57 -16.03
N CYS A 538 16.76 -24.83 -17.02
CA CYS A 538 15.32 -24.69 -17.26
C CYS A 538 14.83 -25.42 -18.52
N ALA A 539 15.31 -26.62 -18.79
CA ALA A 539 14.78 -27.48 -19.85
C ALA A 539 13.89 -28.57 -19.24
N ALA A 540 12.66 -28.23 -18.86
CA ALA A 540 11.61 -29.21 -18.61
C ALA A 540 10.22 -28.55 -18.71
N GLU A 541 9.51 -28.90 -19.78
CA GLU A 541 8.06 -28.95 -19.98
C GLU A 541 7.22 -27.71 -19.60
N ILE A 542 6.92 -26.91 -20.63
CA ILE A 542 5.81 -25.95 -20.62
C ILE A 542 4.54 -26.71 -20.96
N ASP A 543 3.66 -26.90 -19.98
CA ASP A 543 2.29 -27.33 -20.24
C ASP A 543 1.40 -26.11 -20.55
N SER A 544 0.47 -26.33 -21.47
CA SER A 544 -0.26 -25.38 -22.30
C SER A 544 -1.41 -24.66 -21.56
N ALA A 545 -1.13 -23.72 -20.66
CA ALA A 545 -2.14 -22.84 -20.07
C ALA A 545 -1.69 -21.39 -19.80
N GLY A 546 -0.72 -20.88 -20.50
CA GLY A 546 -0.17 -19.54 -20.27
C GLY A 546 -0.04 -18.66 -21.52
N CYS A 547 -0.88 -18.79 -22.53
CA CYS A 547 -0.89 -17.87 -23.66
C CYS A 547 -1.78 -16.67 -23.41
N LEU A 548 -1.17 -15.47 -23.39
CA LEU A 548 -1.85 -14.19 -23.50
C LEU A 548 -2.67 -14.12 -24.79
N SER A 549 -3.99 -14.11 -24.67
CA SER A 549 -4.88 -13.76 -25.77
C SER A 549 -4.77 -12.25 -26.01
N THR A 550 -4.40 -11.88 -27.22
CA THR A 550 -4.48 -10.50 -27.71
C THR A 550 -5.95 -10.06 -27.75
N VAL A 551 -6.31 -9.12 -26.88
CA VAL A 551 -7.60 -8.44 -26.94
C VAL A 551 -7.47 -7.24 -27.87
N PRO A 552 -8.36 -7.04 -28.86
CA PRO A 552 -8.35 -5.85 -29.72
C PRO A 552 -8.66 -4.59 -28.91
N GLU A 553 -7.96 -3.48 -29.22
CA GLU A 553 -8.21 -2.18 -28.61
C GLU A 553 -9.68 -1.73 -28.79
N PRO A 554 -10.38 -1.34 -27.71
CA PRO A 554 -11.64 -0.62 -27.84
C PRO A 554 -11.34 0.89 -27.96
N ALA A 555 -12.00 1.53 -28.92
CA ALA A 555 -11.98 2.97 -29.13
C ALA A 555 -12.53 3.73 -27.92
N SER A 556 -11.65 4.18 -27.02
CA SER A 556 -11.98 4.90 -25.78
C SER A 556 -11.32 6.28 -25.67
N LEU A 557 -11.21 7.00 -26.77
CA LEU A 557 -10.68 8.39 -26.75
C LEU A 557 -11.67 9.45 -26.22
N LEU A 558 -12.91 9.10 -25.91
CA LEU A 558 -13.96 10.06 -25.51
C LEU A 558 -14.22 10.15 -24.01
N LEU A 559 -13.69 9.25 -23.17
CA LEU A 559 -13.93 9.28 -21.72
C LEU A 559 -12.85 9.98 -20.89
N LEU A 560 -11.65 10.22 -21.46
CA LEU A 560 -10.59 10.95 -20.77
C LEU A 560 -10.92 12.44 -20.53
N GLY A 561 -11.73 13.06 -21.40
CA GLY A 561 -12.14 14.44 -21.23
C GLY A 561 -13.02 14.73 -20.01
N SER A 562 -13.79 13.74 -19.55
CA SER A 562 -14.73 13.94 -18.44
C SER A 562 -14.12 13.73 -17.05
N ALA A 563 -13.13 12.85 -16.90
CA ALA A 563 -12.45 12.63 -15.62
C ALA A 563 -11.45 13.75 -15.29
N LEU A 564 -10.73 14.27 -16.30
CA LEU A 564 -9.84 15.43 -16.16
C LEU A 564 -10.62 16.74 -15.98
N ALA A 565 -11.80 16.89 -16.63
CA ALA A 565 -12.70 18.01 -16.39
C ALA A 565 -13.30 18.02 -14.97
N GLY A 566 -13.47 16.85 -14.34
CA GLY A 566 -13.91 16.72 -12.96
C GLY A 566 -12.88 17.22 -11.95
N LEU A 567 -11.60 16.89 -12.12
CA LEU A 567 -10.51 17.37 -11.27
C LEU A 567 -10.19 18.86 -11.51
N GLY A 568 -10.11 19.29 -12.77
CA GLY A 568 -9.88 20.69 -13.12
C GLY A 568 -11.02 21.62 -12.70
N MET A 569 -12.29 21.16 -12.75
CA MET A 569 -13.45 21.96 -12.33
C MET A 569 -13.62 22.01 -10.80
N ALA A 570 -13.14 21.05 -10.04
CA ALA A 570 -13.13 21.13 -8.57
C ALA A 570 -12.16 22.20 -8.09
N VAL A 571 -10.99 22.32 -8.70
CA VAL A 571 -9.99 23.37 -8.40
C VAL A 571 -10.48 24.75 -8.86
N ALA A 572 -11.05 24.87 -10.08
CA ALA A 572 -11.51 26.14 -10.62
C ALA A 572 -12.81 26.68 -9.95
N ARG A 573 -13.71 25.83 -9.44
CA ARG A 573 -14.91 26.27 -8.71
C ARG A 573 -14.60 26.82 -7.32
N ARG A 574 -13.53 26.37 -6.64
CA ARG A 574 -13.14 26.91 -5.34
C ARG A 574 -12.50 28.31 -5.44
N SER A 575 -11.70 28.57 -6.48
CA SER A 575 -11.09 29.90 -6.65
C SER A 575 -12.11 31.01 -6.96
N ARG A 576 -13.30 30.68 -7.48
CA ARG A 576 -14.38 31.65 -7.74
C ARG A 576 -15.33 31.91 -6.56
N ARG A 577 -15.36 31.03 -5.53
CA ARG A 577 -16.20 31.26 -4.35
C ARG A 577 -15.59 32.16 -3.28
N SER A 578 -14.28 32.45 -3.34
CA SER A 578 -13.61 33.35 -2.40
C SER A 578 -13.62 34.84 -2.83
N ARG A 579 -14.22 35.18 -3.97
CA ARG A 579 -14.38 36.57 -4.41
C ARG A 579 -15.86 36.84 -4.69
N GLY A 580 -16.57 37.34 -3.68
CA GLY A 580 -17.86 38.00 -3.89
C GLY A 580 -18.95 37.64 -2.89
N ARG A 581 -18.93 38.29 -1.75
CA ARG A 581 -20.14 38.79 -1.10
C ARG A 581 -19.94 40.28 -0.85
N PRO A 582 -20.73 41.18 -1.46
CA PRO A 582 -20.92 42.51 -0.93
C PRO A 582 -21.95 42.43 0.19
N GLU A 583 -21.64 43.06 1.31
CA GLU A 583 -22.64 43.45 2.30
C GLU A 583 -23.63 44.41 1.69
N SER A 584 -24.90 44.19 1.89
CA SER A 584 -25.92 45.26 1.90
C SER A 584 -27.16 44.75 2.65
N ASP A 585 -27.44 45.46 3.76
CA ASP A 585 -28.70 45.68 4.49
C ASP A 585 -29.54 44.49 4.93
#